data_d485f07937affca8e483e90468403d72
#
_entry.id   d485f07937affca8e483e90468403d72
#
_cell.length_a   1.000
_cell.length_b   1.000
_cell.length_c   1.000
_cell.angle_alpha   90.00
_cell.angle_beta   90.00
_cell.angle_gamma   90.00
#
_symmetry.space_group_name_H-M   'P 1'
#
loop_
_entity.id
_entity.type
_entity.pdbx_description
1 polymer ?
#
loop_
_entity_poly.entity_id
_entity_poly.type
_entity_poly.pdbx_seq_one_letter_code
_entity_poly.pdbx_strand_id
1 'polypeptide(L)'
;KRGENGGKSETKTIPWKDRFNFAEDGFSLIGVNVGVTKTKDAKGNDVNDKKHLTDYDACLEVSNNLVDEKTVFIKGNIEYSSYQDGETSKHSTKFVPNQISLGKDIDFTAEDFKPNAKFTQTIVYTGIEKTEDGRFALSAKIVNYNSIEDVEFIVVDTSLANTFRKQLKPYTSINVWGDISVEKDVTEVESTDVWGQKNDMKRVNNPTKRELIITGADPETIDTNTYSEAEIDKAIEMIKASKAAENDFGKQTDGWGSGKLEGEDEDMGW
;
A
#
# COMPACT_ATOMS: atom_id res chain seq x y z
N LYS A 1 -4.28 20.02 7.71
CA LYS A 1 -3.84 20.62 8.97
C LYS A 1 -3.97 19.61 10.11
N ARG A 2 -2.90 19.37 10.83
CA ARG A 2 -2.96 18.47 12.00
C ARG A 2 -3.62 19.20 13.17
N GLY A 3 -4.47 18.49 13.91
CA GLY A 3 -5.04 18.98 15.16
C GLY A 3 -3.96 19.13 16.23
N GLU A 4 -4.04 20.16 17.03
CA GLU A 4 -3.15 20.38 18.17
C GLU A 4 -3.55 19.47 19.34
N ASN A 5 -2.56 18.97 20.09
CA ASN A 5 -2.76 18.17 21.32
C ASN A 5 -3.72 16.96 21.17
N GLY A 6 -3.65 16.25 20.05
CA GLY A 6 -4.52 15.10 19.79
C GLY A 6 -5.92 15.46 19.27
N GLY A 7 -6.15 16.73 18.92
CA GLY A 7 -7.38 17.18 18.28
C GLY A 7 -7.56 16.61 16.88
N LYS A 8 -8.79 16.69 16.35
CA LYS A 8 -9.11 16.22 15.01
C LYS A 8 -8.34 16.99 13.95
N SER A 9 -7.77 16.27 12.99
CA SER A 9 -7.17 16.86 11.80
C SER A 9 -8.25 17.45 10.89
N GLU A 10 -7.96 18.58 10.26
CA GLU A 10 -8.82 19.23 9.28
C GLU A 10 -8.29 18.95 7.87
N THR A 11 -9.15 18.53 6.96
CA THR A 11 -8.82 18.31 5.55
C THR A 11 -9.62 19.28 4.69
N LYS A 12 -8.93 19.93 3.75
CA LYS A 12 -9.51 20.88 2.81
C LYS A 12 -9.22 20.41 1.39
N THR A 13 -10.26 20.31 0.57
CA THR A 13 -10.12 20.02 -0.85
C THR A 13 -10.13 21.32 -1.62
N ILE A 14 -9.16 21.50 -2.52
CA ILE A 14 -9.01 22.67 -3.38
C ILE A 14 -9.14 22.28 -4.85
N PRO A 15 -9.55 23.22 -5.76
CA PRO A 15 -9.56 22.97 -7.19
C PRO A 15 -8.18 22.55 -7.69
N TRP A 16 -8.13 21.58 -8.60
CA TRP A 16 -6.88 21.04 -9.17
C TRP A 16 -5.95 22.11 -9.75
N LYS A 17 -6.53 23.12 -10.40
CA LYS A 17 -5.77 24.23 -11.01
C LYS A 17 -4.99 25.07 -10.01
N ASP A 18 -5.43 25.08 -8.74
CA ASP A 18 -4.86 25.92 -7.67
C ASP A 18 -3.85 25.16 -6.81
N ARG A 19 -3.57 23.89 -7.12
CA ARG A 19 -2.74 22.98 -6.31
C ARG A 19 -1.32 23.47 -6.03
N PHE A 20 -0.74 24.26 -6.93
CA PHE A 20 0.60 24.84 -6.75
C PHE A 20 0.61 26.20 -6.06
N ASN A 21 -0.54 26.89 -6.03
CA ASN A 21 -0.65 28.25 -5.53
C ASN A 21 -1.38 28.35 -4.20
N PHE A 22 -1.82 27.22 -3.67
CA PHE A 22 -2.52 27.20 -2.38
C PHE A 22 -1.52 27.40 -1.24
N ALA A 23 -1.71 28.46 -0.47
CA ALA A 23 -0.98 28.75 0.75
C ALA A 23 -1.96 29.22 1.82
N GLU A 24 -2.20 28.42 2.82
CA GLU A 24 -3.01 28.75 4.00
C GLU A 24 -2.31 28.23 5.24
N ASP A 25 -2.19 29.05 6.26
CA ASP A 25 -1.42 28.73 7.47
C ASP A 25 -1.91 27.44 8.16
N GLY A 26 -0.95 26.58 8.44
CA GLY A 26 -1.16 25.30 9.10
C GLY A 26 -1.67 24.17 8.20
N PHE A 27 -1.96 24.44 6.91
CA PHE A 27 -2.25 23.40 5.95
C PHE A 27 -0.98 22.96 5.21
N SER A 28 -0.88 21.67 4.95
CA SER A 28 0.16 21.07 4.11
C SER A 28 -0.48 20.16 3.09
N LEU A 29 0.11 20.06 1.92
CA LEU A 29 -0.32 19.12 0.88
C LEU A 29 -0.29 17.68 1.42
N ILE A 30 -1.30 16.90 1.12
CA ILE A 30 -1.25 15.44 1.23
C ILE A 30 -0.67 14.94 -0.09
N GLY A 31 0.54 14.37 -0.04
CA GLY A 31 1.25 13.97 -1.25
C GLY A 31 2.57 13.29 -0.97
N VAL A 32 3.41 13.22 -1.99
CA VAL A 32 4.68 12.48 -2.03
C VAL A 32 5.87 13.45 -2.00
N ASN A 33 6.87 13.14 -1.19
CA ASN A 33 8.14 13.84 -1.19
C ASN A 33 9.05 13.25 -2.27
N VAL A 34 9.35 14.03 -3.30
CA VAL A 34 10.20 13.59 -4.43
C VAL A 34 11.50 14.39 -4.43
N GLY A 35 12.63 13.68 -4.55
CA GLY A 35 13.96 14.29 -4.63
C GLY A 35 14.83 13.51 -5.61
N VAL A 36 14.42 13.48 -6.88
CA VAL A 36 15.09 12.72 -7.95
C VAL A 36 16.01 13.60 -8.81
N THR A 37 16.08 14.90 -8.51
CA THR A 37 17.01 15.86 -9.10
C THR A 37 17.97 16.40 -8.06
N LYS A 38 19.09 17.00 -8.51
CA LYS A 38 20.08 17.65 -7.65
C LYS A 38 19.99 19.16 -7.73
N THR A 39 20.25 19.82 -6.64
CA THR A 39 20.40 21.28 -6.53
C THR A 39 21.59 21.62 -5.63
N LYS A 40 21.99 22.88 -5.58
CA LYS A 40 23.04 23.35 -4.67
C LYS A 40 22.44 23.90 -3.40
N ASP A 41 22.98 23.47 -2.25
CA ASP A 41 22.65 24.10 -0.97
C ASP A 41 23.34 25.47 -0.82
N ALA A 42 23.05 26.16 0.29
CA ALA A 42 23.67 27.46 0.59
C ALA A 42 25.21 27.42 0.76
N LYS A 43 25.78 26.22 0.91
CA LYS A 43 27.23 25.98 1.01
C LYS A 43 27.84 25.49 -0.29
N GLY A 44 27.05 25.36 -1.37
CA GLY A 44 27.47 24.90 -2.68
C GLY A 44 27.55 23.39 -2.84
N ASN A 45 27.09 22.57 -1.89
CA ASN A 45 27.08 21.12 -1.98
C ASN A 45 25.89 20.64 -2.80
N ASP A 46 26.07 19.49 -3.49
CA ASP A 46 24.97 18.83 -4.20
C ASP A 46 24.06 18.13 -3.21
N VAL A 47 22.80 18.54 -3.20
CA VAL A 47 21.72 17.96 -2.39
C VAL A 47 20.54 17.58 -3.28
N ASN A 48 19.71 16.66 -2.80
CA ASN A 48 18.48 16.34 -3.53
C ASN A 48 17.51 17.53 -3.50
N ASP A 49 17.02 17.94 -4.64
CA ASP A 49 15.97 18.95 -4.79
C ASP A 49 14.64 18.34 -4.34
N LYS A 50 14.25 18.64 -3.09
CA LYS A 50 13.07 18.04 -2.46
C LYS A 50 11.82 18.83 -2.81
N LYS A 51 10.90 18.19 -3.50
CA LYS A 51 9.57 18.71 -3.86
C LYS A 51 8.50 17.90 -3.13
N HIS A 52 7.47 18.57 -2.61
CA HIS A 52 6.29 17.93 -2.05
C HIS A 52 5.16 18.08 -3.08
N LEU A 53 4.72 16.98 -3.67
CA LEU A 53 3.89 16.95 -4.87
C LEU A 53 2.65 16.09 -4.66
N THR A 54 1.59 16.36 -5.43
CA THR A 54 0.48 15.42 -5.54
C THR A 54 0.96 14.10 -6.16
N ASP A 55 0.22 13.02 -5.98
CA ASP A 55 0.60 11.71 -6.54
C ASP A 55 0.81 11.77 -8.06
N TYR A 56 -0.06 12.50 -8.76
CA TYR A 56 0.05 12.69 -10.21
C TYR A 56 1.32 13.47 -10.59
N ASP A 57 1.55 14.61 -9.93
CA ASP A 57 2.74 15.44 -10.22
C ASP A 57 4.03 14.72 -9.81
N ALA A 58 3.99 13.88 -8.76
CA ALA A 58 5.10 13.03 -8.35
C ALA A 58 5.44 11.98 -9.42
N CYS A 59 4.43 11.34 -10.02
CA CYS A 59 4.64 10.43 -11.14
C CYS A 59 5.29 11.13 -12.33
N LEU A 60 4.84 12.34 -12.67
CA LEU A 60 5.44 13.13 -13.76
C LEU A 60 6.89 13.54 -13.44
N GLU A 61 7.14 14.00 -12.20
CA GLU A 61 8.50 14.39 -11.79
C GLU A 61 9.47 13.22 -11.86
N VAL A 62 9.07 12.04 -11.37
CA VAL A 62 9.88 10.82 -11.42
C VAL A 62 10.08 10.37 -12.87
N SER A 63 9.02 10.33 -13.68
CA SER A 63 9.10 9.88 -15.07
C SER A 63 9.99 10.77 -15.94
N ASN A 64 10.00 12.08 -15.68
CA ASN A 64 10.75 13.03 -16.49
C ASN A 64 12.23 13.17 -16.06
N ASN A 65 12.54 12.90 -14.79
CA ASN A 65 13.84 13.26 -14.24
C ASN A 65 14.66 12.09 -13.69
N LEU A 66 14.02 10.95 -13.33
CA LEU A 66 14.74 9.77 -12.89
C LEU A 66 15.27 9.03 -14.12
N VAL A 67 16.58 8.86 -14.18
CA VAL A 67 17.24 8.11 -15.25
C VAL A 67 17.62 6.72 -14.77
N ASP A 68 17.78 5.78 -15.72
CA ASP A 68 18.19 4.41 -15.45
C ASP A 68 19.52 4.33 -14.67
N GLU A 69 19.74 3.25 -13.98
CA GLU A 69 20.95 2.95 -13.18
C GLU A 69 21.17 3.87 -11.96
N LYS A 70 20.21 4.74 -11.63
CA LYS A 70 20.28 5.53 -10.41
C LYS A 70 19.72 4.78 -9.21
N THR A 71 20.49 4.79 -8.12
CA THR A 71 20.01 4.27 -6.84
C THR A 71 18.97 5.21 -6.24
N VAL A 72 17.83 4.67 -5.87
CA VAL A 72 16.77 5.41 -5.18
C VAL A 72 16.48 4.82 -3.80
N PHE A 73 16.17 5.70 -2.86
CA PHE A 73 15.60 5.35 -1.58
C PHE A 73 14.09 5.62 -1.63
N ILE A 74 13.29 4.61 -1.32
CA ILE A 74 11.84 4.69 -1.30
C ILE A 74 11.35 4.41 0.13
N LYS A 75 10.47 5.26 0.64
CA LYS A 75 9.73 5.06 1.89
C LYS A 75 8.25 5.26 1.61
N GLY A 76 7.41 4.46 2.26
CA GLY A 76 5.98 4.53 2.05
C GLY A 76 5.20 3.75 3.09
N ASN A 77 3.94 3.51 2.78
CA ASN A 77 3.02 2.74 3.58
C ASN A 77 2.63 1.46 2.85
N ILE A 78 2.27 0.44 3.61
CA ILE A 78 1.61 -0.75 3.08
C ILE A 78 0.11 -0.55 3.29
N GLU A 79 -0.64 -0.57 2.21
CA GLU A 79 -2.10 -0.49 2.23
C GLU A 79 -2.68 -1.86 1.97
N TYR A 80 -3.56 -2.28 2.86
CA TYR A 80 -4.31 -3.52 2.76
C TYR A 80 -5.76 -3.21 2.43
N SER A 81 -6.33 -3.94 1.51
CA SER A 81 -7.73 -3.80 1.14
C SER A 81 -8.32 -5.14 0.70
N SER A 82 -9.60 -5.32 0.92
CA SER A 82 -10.35 -6.45 0.39
C SER A 82 -11.48 -5.96 -0.50
N TYR A 83 -11.80 -6.74 -1.52
CA TYR A 83 -12.93 -6.48 -2.42
C TYR A 83 -13.60 -7.78 -2.80
N GLN A 84 -14.90 -7.69 -3.08
CA GLN A 84 -15.67 -8.83 -3.54
C GLN A 84 -15.53 -8.97 -5.07
N ASP A 85 -15.23 -10.18 -5.52
CA ASP A 85 -15.22 -10.56 -6.94
C ASP A 85 -16.16 -11.76 -7.09
N GLY A 86 -17.42 -11.47 -7.38
CA GLY A 86 -18.51 -12.46 -7.31
C GLY A 86 -18.73 -12.94 -5.87
N GLU A 87 -18.63 -14.25 -5.65
CA GLU A 87 -18.77 -14.87 -4.32
C GLU A 87 -17.45 -14.92 -3.53
N THR A 88 -16.32 -14.55 -4.15
CA THR A 88 -14.97 -14.67 -3.56
C THR A 88 -14.49 -13.32 -3.05
N SER A 89 -14.02 -13.28 -1.80
CA SER A 89 -13.30 -12.13 -1.25
C SER A 89 -11.84 -12.20 -1.69
N LYS A 90 -11.37 -11.15 -2.35
CA LYS A 90 -9.97 -10.99 -2.75
C LYS A 90 -9.28 -9.94 -1.89
N HIS A 91 -8.07 -10.25 -1.47
CA HIS A 91 -7.22 -9.35 -0.69
C HIS A 91 -6.15 -8.74 -1.59
N SER A 92 -5.86 -7.47 -1.36
CA SER A 92 -4.85 -6.72 -2.10
C SER A 92 -3.91 -6.00 -1.13
N THR A 93 -2.62 -6.15 -1.38
CA THR A 93 -1.57 -5.42 -0.65
C THR A 93 -0.87 -4.50 -1.64
N LYS A 94 -0.84 -3.19 -1.33
CA LYS A 94 -0.21 -2.17 -2.16
C LYS A 94 0.91 -1.48 -1.38
N PHE A 95 2.05 -1.27 -2.02
CA PHE A 95 3.14 -0.44 -1.51
C PHE A 95 2.97 0.98 -2.07
N VAL A 96 2.60 1.92 -1.21
CA VAL A 96 2.31 3.30 -1.60
C VAL A 96 3.44 4.20 -1.13
N PRO A 97 4.29 4.71 -2.04
CA PRO A 97 5.40 5.57 -1.66
C PRO A 97 4.90 6.93 -1.18
N ASN A 98 5.48 7.42 -0.08
CA ASN A 98 5.32 8.80 0.39
C ASN A 98 6.62 9.60 0.31
N GLN A 99 7.73 8.92 -0.05
CA GLN A 99 9.01 9.53 -0.34
C GLN A 99 9.77 8.73 -1.40
N ILE A 100 10.30 9.41 -2.40
CA ILE A 100 11.19 8.87 -3.44
C ILE A 100 12.36 9.84 -3.57
N SER A 101 13.58 9.38 -3.30
CA SER A 101 14.77 10.25 -3.31
C SER A 101 15.96 9.52 -3.94
N LEU A 102 16.85 10.25 -4.61
CA LEU A 102 18.13 9.69 -4.98
C LEU A 102 18.89 9.23 -3.72
N GLY A 103 19.35 7.99 -3.75
CA GLY A 103 20.22 7.40 -2.75
C GLY A 103 21.69 7.67 -3.02
N LYS A 104 22.57 7.09 -2.19
CA LYS A 104 23.98 6.94 -2.51
C LYS A 104 24.12 5.87 -3.58
N ASP A 105 25.12 6.01 -4.44
CA ASP A 105 25.41 4.98 -5.42
C ASP A 105 25.76 3.67 -4.68
N ILE A 106 25.08 2.59 -5.07
CA ILE A 106 25.24 1.25 -4.50
C ILE A 106 25.58 0.32 -5.66
N ASP A 107 26.61 -0.47 -5.47
CA ASP A 107 26.93 -1.58 -6.36
C ASP A 107 26.09 -2.80 -5.97
N PHE A 108 25.03 -3.06 -6.73
CA PHE A 108 24.13 -4.19 -6.49
C PHE A 108 24.76 -5.54 -6.86
N THR A 109 25.94 -5.54 -7.51
CA THR A 109 26.69 -6.75 -7.89
C THR A 109 27.80 -7.09 -6.90
N ALA A 110 28.05 -6.24 -5.91
CA ALA A 110 29.07 -6.46 -4.89
C ALA A 110 28.73 -7.71 -4.05
N GLU A 111 29.75 -8.52 -3.74
CA GLU A 111 29.59 -9.76 -2.97
C GLU A 111 29.00 -9.54 -1.55
N ASP A 112 29.24 -8.37 -0.97
CA ASP A 112 28.72 -7.97 0.34
C ASP A 112 27.37 -7.24 0.28
N PHE A 113 26.82 -7.05 -0.92
CA PHE A 113 25.52 -6.41 -1.07
C PHE A 113 24.41 -7.23 -0.39
N LYS A 114 23.64 -6.56 0.47
CA LYS A 114 22.45 -7.13 1.11
C LYS A 114 21.24 -6.30 0.76
N PRO A 115 20.19 -6.91 0.17
CA PRO A 115 18.93 -6.23 -0.05
C PRO A 115 18.37 -5.63 1.24
N ASN A 116 17.86 -4.42 1.17
CA ASN A 116 17.26 -3.74 2.31
C ASN A 116 15.84 -3.27 1.95
N ALA A 117 14.88 -4.17 2.08
CA ALA A 117 13.46 -3.89 1.93
C ALA A 117 12.77 -4.28 3.25
N LYS A 118 12.54 -3.31 4.12
CA LYS A 118 12.05 -3.53 5.49
C LYS A 118 10.64 -2.96 5.67
N PHE A 119 9.87 -3.59 6.55
CA PHE A 119 8.60 -3.05 7.02
C PHE A 119 8.49 -3.07 8.54
N THR A 120 7.62 -2.24 9.05
CA THR A 120 7.17 -2.25 10.45
C THR A 120 5.66 -2.09 10.44
N GLN A 121 4.95 -2.93 11.19
CA GLN A 121 3.49 -2.95 11.19
C GLN A 121 2.96 -3.30 12.59
N THR A 122 1.93 -2.58 13.03
CA THR A 122 1.11 -3.01 14.17
C THR A 122 0.08 -4.01 13.66
N ILE A 123 0.05 -5.18 14.25
CA ILE A 123 -0.87 -6.26 13.89
C ILE A 123 -1.72 -6.66 15.10
N VAL A 124 -2.92 -7.16 14.86
CA VAL A 124 -3.73 -7.88 15.84
C VAL A 124 -3.61 -9.37 15.51
N TYR A 125 -2.80 -10.06 16.30
CA TYR A 125 -2.51 -11.48 16.11
C TYR A 125 -3.77 -12.34 16.28
N THR A 126 -4.01 -13.27 15.36
CA THR A 126 -5.14 -14.23 15.45
C THR A 126 -4.68 -15.67 15.54
N GLY A 127 -3.52 -16.01 14.96
CA GLY A 127 -2.99 -17.37 15.02
C GLY A 127 -1.70 -17.54 14.25
N ILE A 128 -1.07 -18.69 14.40
CA ILE A 128 0.13 -19.08 13.63
C ILE A 128 0.12 -20.58 13.38
N GLU A 129 0.28 -20.98 12.14
CA GLU A 129 0.26 -22.36 11.69
C GLU A 129 1.53 -22.69 10.92
N LYS A 130 1.94 -23.97 10.95
CA LYS A 130 3.07 -24.44 10.18
C LYS A 130 2.64 -24.79 8.76
N THR A 131 3.32 -24.26 7.78
CA THR A 131 3.09 -24.52 6.35
C THR A 131 3.78 -25.80 5.88
N GLU A 132 3.41 -26.32 4.73
CA GLU A 132 3.98 -27.56 4.16
C GLU A 132 5.47 -27.42 3.83
N ASP A 133 5.93 -26.24 3.47
CA ASP A 133 7.34 -25.91 3.20
C ASP A 133 8.19 -25.72 4.46
N GLY A 134 7.61 -25.93 5.64
CA GLY A 134 8.29 -25.89 6.93
C GLY A 134 8.41 -24.50 7.56
N ARG A 135 7.93 -23.45 6.89
CA ARG A 135 7.79 -22.10 7.43
C ARG A 135 6.52 -21.99 8.27
N PHE A 136 6.16 -20.80 8.71
CA PHE A 136 4.95 -20.56 9.49
C PHE A 136 4.17 -19.41 8.86
N ALA A 137 2.86 -19.60 8.71
CA ALA A 137 1.91 -18.56 8.34
C ALA A 137 1.32 -17.96 9.63
N LEU A 138 1.55 -16.67 9.84
CA LEU A 138 1.00 -15.90 10.94
C LEU A 138 -0.21 -15.13 10.42
N SER A 139 -1.39 -15.47 10.90
CA SER A 139 -2.64 -14.78 10.61
C SER A 139 -2.82 -13.60 11.55
N ALA A 140 -3.17 -12.46 11.01
CA ALA A 140 -3.40 -11.24 11.77
C ALA A 140 -4.47 -10.36 11.13
N LYS A 141 -5.01 -9.43 11.90
CA LYS A 141 -5.87 -8.36 11.39
C LYS A 141 -5.11 -7.04 11.43
N ILE A 142 -5.30 -6.24 10.37
CA ILE A 142 -4.84 -4.86 10.31
C ILE A 142 -6.04 -3.96 10.52
N VAL A 143 -6.02 -3.19 11.59
CA VAL A 143 -7.09 -2.25 11.93
C VAL A 143 -6.74 -0.89 11.34
N ASN A 144 -7.48 -0.49 10.30
CA ASN A 144 -7.41 0.82 9.67
C ASN A 144 -8.58 1.69 10.13
N TYR A 145 -8.56 2.97 9.76
CA TYR A 145 -9.63 3.91 10.12
C TYR A 145 -11.02 3.47 9.65
N ASN A 146 -11.12 2.95 8.41
CA ASN A 146 -12.39 2.57 7.77
C ASN A 146 -12.45 1.09 7.35
N SER A 147 -11.49 0.27 7.78
CA SER A 147 -11.49 -1.15 7.43
C SER A 147 -10.72 -1.99 8.45
N ILE A 148 -11.08 -3.24 8.53
CA ILE A 148 -10.31 -4.27 9.23
C ILE A 148 -10.02 -5.35 8.19
N GLU A 149 -8.74 -5.59 7.92
CA GLU A 149 -8.29 -6.48 6.86
C GLU A 149 -7.60 -7.70 7.45
N ASP A 150 -7.95 -8.89 6.93
CA ASP A 150 -7.24 -10.12 7.25
C ASP A 150 -5.98 -10.20 6.41
N VAL A 151 -4.84 -10.42 7.07
CA VAL A 151 -3.52 -10.45 6.45
C VAL A 151 -2.71 -11.62 6.96
N GLU A 152 -1.96 -12.24 6.07
CA GLU A 152 -1.02 -13.30 6.40
C GLU A 152 0.42 -12.78 6.29
N PHE A 153 1.22 -13.10 7.29
CA PHE A 153 2.66 -12.86 7.32
C PHE A 153 3.40 -14.19 7.39
N ILE A 154 4.63 -14.21 6.89
CA ILE A 154 5.46 -15.40 6.96
C ILE A 154 6.48 -15.24 8.10
N VAL A 155 6.68 -16.30 8.87
CA VAL A 155 7.73 -16.41 9.87
C VAL A 155 8.61 -17.60 9.51
N VAL A 156 9.89 -17.35 9.27
CA VAL A 156 10.85 -18.40 8.90
C VAL A 156 11.54 -18.98 10.15
N ASP A 157 11.82 -18.13 11.15
CA ASP A 157 12.47 -18.55 12.38
C ASP A 157 11.52 -19.33 13.29
N THR A 158 11.81 -20.61 13.48
CA THR A 158 11.04 -21.50 14.36
C THR A 158 11.02 -21.03 15.81
N SER A 159 12.08 -20.41 16.32
CA SER A 159 12.14 -19.88 17.68
C SER A 159 11.16 -18.72 17.85
N LEU A 160 11.16 -17.79 16.90
CA LEU A 160 10.24 -16.66 16.87
C LEU A 160 8.77 -17.15 16.75
N ALA A 161 8.48 -18.08 15.84
CA ALA A 161 7.17 -18.66 15.68
C ALA A 161 6.65 -19.33 16.96
N ASN A 162 7.51 -20.07 17.67
CA ASN A 162 7.15 -20.67 18.95
C ASN A 162 6.93 -19.63 20.05
N THR A 163 7.64 -18.50 19.99
CA THR A 163 7.45 -17.37 20.92
C THR A 163 6.06 -16.75 20.72
N PHE A 164 5.69 -16.46 19.47
CA PHE A 164 4.34 -15.97 19.15
C PHE A 164 3.26 -16.94 19.68
N ARG A 165 3.38 -18.23 19.38
CA ARG A 165 2.41 -19.24 19.80
C ARG A 165 2.27 -19.37 21.32
N LYS A 166 3.37 -19.20 22.07
CA LYS A 166 3.36 -19.36 23.54
C LYS A 166 2.96 -18.10 24.28
N GLN A 167 3.32 -16.94 23.77
CA GLN A 167 3.18 -15.67 24.50
C GLN A 167 1.96 -14.85 24.07
N LEU A 168 1.52 -15.00 22.82
CA LEU A 168 0.38 -14.25 22.32
C LEU A 168 -0.89 -15.10 22.34
N LYS A 169 -1.98 -14.48 22.80
CA LYS A 169 -3.34 -15.00 22.63
C LYS A 169 -3.96 -14.37 21.38
N PRO A 170 -4.94 -15.02 20.74
CA PRO A 170 -5.72 -14.37 19.69
C PRO A 170 -6.24 -12.99 20.14
N TYR A 171 -6.31 -12.07 19.21
CA TYR A 171 -6.71 -10.67 19.43
C TYR A 171 -5.76 -9.82 20.30
N THR A 172 -4.50 -10.25 20.43
CA THR A 172 -3.44 -9.44 21.02
C THR A 172 -2.80 -8.55 19.95
N SER A 173 -2.68 -7.25 20.20
CA SER A 173 -1.92 -6.38 19.29
C SER A 173 -0.45 -6.33 19.67
N ILE A 174 0.41 -6.20 18.66
CA ILE A 174 1.86 -6.11 18.79
C ILE A 174 2.47 -5.44 17.56
N ASN A 175 3.56 -4.70 17.77
CA ASN A 175 4.38 -4.21 16.66
C ASN A 175 5.36 -5.27 16.19
N VAL A 176 5.37 -5.52 14.89
CA VAL A 176 6.30 -6.44 14.23
C VAL A 176 7.10 -5.69 13.17
N TRP A 177 8.27 -6.22 12.86
CA TRP A 177 9.08 -5.76 11.74
C TRP A 177 9.65 -6.95 10.97
N GLY A 178 10.06 -6.68 9.75
CA GLY A 178 10.60 -7.74 8.92
C GLY A 178 11.01 -7.28 7.53
N ASP A 179 11.14 -8.25 6.65
CA ASP A 179 11.59 -8.08 5.29
C ASP A 179 10.43 -8.20 4.30
N ILE A 180 10.46 -7.36 3.27
CA ILE A 180 9.59 -7.47 2.11
C ILE A 180 10.32 -8.35 1.10
N SER A 181 9.81 -9.56 0.82
CA SER A 181 10.32 -10.43 -0.24
C SER A 181 9.45 -10.32 -1.48
N VAL A 182 10.10 -10.14 -2.62
CA VAL A 182 9.47 -10.13 -3.94
C VAL A 182 10.25 -11.10 -4.81
N GLU A 183 9.71 -12.29 -4.99
CA GLU A 183 10.33 -13.34 -5.77
C GLU A 183 9.55 -13.57 -7.06
N LYS A 184 10.28 -13.77 -8.14
CA LYS A 184 9.72 -14.16 -9.43
C LYS A 184 10.48 -15.36 -9.95
N ASP A 185 9.81 -16.51 -9.95
CA ASP A 185 10.35 -17.69 -10.61
C ASP A 185 10.28 -17.49 -12.11
N VAL A 186 11.44 -17.43 -12.75
CA VAL A 186 11.53 -17.38 -14.22
C VAL A 186 11.72 -18.80 -14.71
N THR A 187 10.62 -19.47 -15.08
CA THR A 187 10.71 -20.74 -15.80
C THR A 187 10.83 -20.43 -17.29
N GLU A 188 11.98 -20.73 -17.87
CA GLU A 188 12.13 -20.68 -19.33
C GLU A 188 11.35 -21.85 -19.92
N VAL A 189 10.20 -21.58 -20.51
CA VAL A 189 9.48 -22.56 -21.30
C VAL A 189 10.02 -22.50 -22.72
N GLU A 190 10.84 -23.46 -23.12
CA GLU A 190 11.16 -23.68 -24.53
C GLU A 190 9.86 -24.08 -25.24
N SER A 191 9.24 -23.18 -25.95
CA SER A 191 8.13 -23.51 -26.84
C SER A 191 8.75 -24.14 -28.14
N THR A 192 8.73 -25.44 -28.23
CA THR A 192 8.91 -26.12 -29.51
C THR A 192 7.64 -25.91 -30.33
N ASP A 193 7.70 -24.99 -31.27
CA ASP A 193 6.60 -24.79 -32.21
C ASP A 193 6.50 -26.02 -33.11
N VAL A 194 5.32 -26.60 -33.24
CA VAL A 194 5.00 -27.79 -34.01
C VAL A 194 5.36 -27.62 -35.52
N TRP A 195 5.60 -26.37 -35.95
CA TRP A 195 5.94 -25.99 -37.32
C TRP A 195 7.42 -25.65 -37.54
N GLY A 196 8.30 -25.96 -36.58
CA GLY A 196 9.76 -25.88 -36.74
C GLY A 196 10.39 -24.48 -36.76
N GLN A 197 9.66 -23.44 -36.45
CA GLN A 197 10.23 -22.10 -36.18
C GLN A 197 10.44 -21.92 -34.70
N LYS A 198 11.69 -21.68 -34.28
CA LYS A 198 12.01 -21.23 -32.94
C LYS A 198 11.45 -19.83 -32.73
N ASN A 199 10.40 -19.71 -31.93
CA ASN A 199 9.91 -18.40 -31.48
C ASN A 199 10.70 -18.01 -30.24
N ASP A 200 11.64 -17.06 -30.37
CA ASP A 200 12.49 -16.56 -29.28
C ASP A 200 11.72 -15.74 -28.23
N MET A 201 10.39 -15.77 -28.25
CA MET A 201 9.57 -15.15 -27.21
C MET A 201 9.56 -16.02 -25.96
N LYS A 202 10.43 -15.68 -25.00
CA LYS A 202 10.39 -16.22 -23.65
C LYS A 202 9.07 -15.81 -22.99
N ARG A 203 8.11 -16.73 -22.89
CA ARG A 203 6.91 -16.54 -22.07
C ARG A 203 7.27 -16.79 -20.61
N VAL A 204 7.48 -15.71 -19.85
CA VAL A 204 7.57 -15.77 -18.40
C VAL A 204 6.15 -15.85 -17.86
N ASN A 205 5.73 -17.00 -17.38
CA ASN A 205 4.34 -17.26 -16.98
C ASN A 205 4.17 -17.48 -15.47
N ASN A 206 5.12 -17.05 -14.63
CA ASN A 206 5.03 -17.26 -13.20
C ASN A 206 4.57 -16.00 -12.48
N PRO A 207 3.58 -16.08 -11.58
CA PRO A 207 3.14 -14.96 -10.78
C PRO A 207 4.29 -14.51 -9.87
N THR A 208 4.41 -13.20 -9.69
CA THR A 208 5.33 -12.62 -8.72
C THR A 208 4.80 -12.94 -7.31
N LYS A 209 5.59 -13.68 -6.53
CA LYS A 209 5.29 -13.96 -5.14
C LYS A 209 5.76 -12.78 -4.28
N ARG A 210 4.86 -12.20 -3.52
CA ARG A 210 5.16 -11.12 -2.58
C ARG A 210 4.84 -11.59 -1.17
N GLU A 211 5.82 -11.55 -0.29
CA GLU A 211 5.68 -12.00 1.08
C GLU A 211 6.21 -10.93 2.05
N LEU A 212 5.51 -10.77 3.17
CA LEU A 212 5.96 -9.99 4.31
C LEU A 212 6.50 -10.97 5.36
N ILE A 213 7.82 -11.01 5.50
CA ILE A 213 8.51 -11.97 6.37
C ILE A 213 8.84 -11.28 7.69
N ILE A 214 8.18 -11.68 8.76
CA ILE A 214 8.45 -11.16 10.10
C ILE A 214 9.78 -11.72 10.61
N THR A 215 10.68 -10.84 10.99
CA THR A 215 11.98 -11.16 11.57
C THR A 215 12.11 -10.77 13.04
N GLY A 216 11.13 -10.05 13.58
CA GLY A 216 11.10 -9.67 14.98
C GLY A 216 9.80 -8.95 15.38
N ALA A 217 9.64 -8.77 16.68
CA ALA A 217 8.52 -8.07 17.28
C ALA A 217 8.96 -7.32 18.54
N ASP A 218 8.20 -6.29 18.91
CA ASP A 218 8.44 -5.49 20.11
C ASP A 218 7.53 -5.93 21.27
N PRO A 219 8.05 -6.66 22.27
CA PRO A 219 7.27 -7.16 23.39
C PRO A 219 6.71 -6.02 24.28
N GLU A 220 7.29 -4.81 24.24
CA GLU A 220 6.80 -3.67 25.02
C GLU A 220 5.49 -3.10 24.45
N THR A 221 5.16 -3.44 23.22
CA THR A 221 3.95 -3.00 22.53
C THR A 221 2.78 -4.00 22.63
N ILE A 222 2.94 -5.07 23.39
CA ILE A 222 1.88 -6.08 23.58
C ILE A 222 0.69 -5.43 24.29
N ASP A 223 -0.47 -5.46 23.64
CA ASP A 223 -1.72 -5.01 24.20
C ASP A 223 -2.81 -6.09 24.02
N THR A 224 -3.30 -6.58 25.14
CA THR A 224 -4.35 -7.61 25.20
C THR A 224 -5.74 -7.05 25.46
N ASN A 225 -5.88 -5.73 25.62
CA ASN A 225 -7.10 -5.09 26.11
C ASN A 225 -7.83 -4.26 25.05
N THR A 226 -7.10 -3.68 24.12
CA THR A 226 -7.69 -2.74 23.12
C THR A 226 -8.50 -3.46 22.05
N TYR A 227 -8.18 -4.72 21.73
CA TYR A 227 -8.81 -5.45 20.63
C TYR A 227 -9.32 -6.80 21.13
N SER A 228 -10.57 -6.86 21.60
CA SER A 228 -11.24 -8.14 21.84
C SER A 228 -11.92 -8.66 20.57
N GLU A 229 -12.18 -9.96 20.50
CA GLU A 229 -12.94 -10.58 19.40
C GLU A 229 -14.28 -9.87 19.18
N ALA A 230 -15.03 -9.66 20.25
CA ALA A 230 -16.34 -9.02 20.21
C ALA A 230 -16.28 -7.56 19.71
N GLU A 231 -15.23 -6.82 20.04
CA GLU A 231 -15.05 -5.44 19.57
C GLU A 231 -14.66 -5.41 18.10
N ILE A 232 -13.79 -6.32 17.67
CA ILE A 232 -13.41 -6.46 16.25
C ILE A 232 -14.62 -6.84 15.40
N ASP A 233 -15.42 -7.83 15.82
CA ASP A 233 -16.61 -8.28 15.10
C ASP A 233 -17.64 -7.16 15.02
N LYS A 234 -17.89 -6.46 16.13
CA LYS A 234 -18.77 -5.29 16.15
C LYS A 234 -18.29 -4.19 15.22
N ALA A 235 -16.99 -3.92 15.18
CA ALA A 235 -16.41 -2.91 14.28
C ALA A 235 -16.58 -3.34 12.80
N ILE A 236 -16.38 -4.62 12.47
CA ILE A 236 -16.61 -5.16 11.13
C ILE A 236 -18.09 -4.99 10.71
N GLU A 237 -19.04 -5.28 11.61
CA GLU A 237 -20.47 -5.10 11.34
C GLU A 237 -20.82 -3.62 11.10
N MET A 238 -20.27 -2.72 11.92
CA MET A 238 -20.47 -1.28 11.75
C MET A 238 -19.90 -0.76 10.43
N ILE A 239 -18.72 -1.21 10.02
CA ILE A 239 -18.10 -0.86 8.73
C ILE A 239 -18.95 -1.37 7.57
N LYS A 240 -19.43 -2.61 7.64
CA LYS A 240 -20.33 -3.17 6.62
C LYS A 240 -21.63 -2.39 6.50
N ALA A 241 -22.24 -2.03 7.63
CA ALA A 241 -23.47 -1.24 7.66
C ALA A 241 -23.26 0.17 7.06
N SER A 242 -22.15 0.84 7.38
CA SER A 242 -21.79 2.15 6.82
C SER A 242 -21.59 2.08 5.31
N LYS A 243 -20.85 1.11 4.81
CA LYS A 243 -20.64 0.90 3.37
C LYS A 243 -21.94 0.56 2.63
N ALA A 244 -22.85 -0.20 3.24
CA ALA A 244 -24.17 -0.48 2.67
C ALA A 244 -25.03 0.78 2.55
N ALA A 245 -25.03 1.63 3.59
CA ALA A 245 -25.73 2.90 3.59
C ALA A 245 -25.18 3.89 2.54
N GLU A 246 -23.87 3.97 2.36
CA GLU A 246 -23.25 4.79 1.32
C GLU A 246 -23.62 4.31 -0.10
N ASN A 247 -23.66 3.00 -0.32
CA ASN A 247 -24.05 2.41 -1.60
C ASN A 247 -25.54 2.63 -1.92
N ASP A 248 -26.40 2.66 -0.90
CA ASP A 248 -27.83 2.90 -1.08
C ASP A 248 -28.12 4.40 -1.37
N PHE A 249 -27.37 5.29 -0.71
CA PHE A 249 -27.41 6.73 -0.97
C PHE A 249 -26.94 7.06 -2.40
N GLY A 250 -25.90 6.38 -2.91
CA GLY A 250 -25.43 6.53 -4.29
C GLY A 250 -26.47 6.09 -5.34
N LYS A 251 -27.31 5.10 -5.02
CA LYS A 251 -28.38 4.64 -5.91
C LYS A 251 -29.58 5.59 -5.95
N GLN A 252 -29.84 6.36 -4.91
CA GLN A 252 -30.91 7.37 -4.89
C GLN A 252 -30.58 8.64 -5.70
N THR A 253 -29.31 8.89 -6.03
CA THR A 253 -28.90 10.06 -6.83
C THR A 253 -29.01 9.84 -8.34
N ASP A 254 -29.24 8.62 -8.83
CA ASP A 254 -29.46 8.34 -10.27
C ASP A 254 -30.82 8.85 -10.78
N GLY A 255 -31.65 9.42 -9.92
CA GLY A 255 -32.94 10.04 -10.28
C GLY A 255 -32.83 11.48 -10.81
N TRP A 256 -31.65 12.10 -10.83
CA TRP A 256 -31.46 13.51 -11.22
C TRP A 256 -30.86 13.65 -12.62
N GLY A 257 -31.38 12.91 -13.60
CA GLY A 257 -30.89 12.97 -14.98
C GLY A 257 -31.85 12.40 -16.04
N SER A 258 -33.00 11.84 -15.66
CA SER A 258 -33.97 11.29 -16.61
C SER A 258 -35.20 12.21 -16.83
N GLY A 259 -35.02 13.50 -16.65
CA GLY A 259 -36.01 14.47 -17.14
C GLY A 259 -35.97 14.45 -18.67
N LYS A 260 -36.93 13.72 -19.30
CA LYS A 260 -37.29 13.95 -20.68
C LYS A 260 -37.68 15.43 -20.79
N LEU A 261 -36.86 16.20 -21.50
CA LEU A 261 -37.29 17.45 -22.05
C LEU A 261 -38.31 17.09 -23.15
N GLU A 262 -39.58 17.15 -22.83
CA GLU A 262 -40.64 17.35 -23.84
C GLU A 262 -40.44 18.77 -24.35
N GLY A 263 -39.64 18.92 -25.38
CA GLY A 263 -39.57 20.14 -26.20
C GLY A 263 -40.39 19.91 -27.43
N GLU A 264 -41.44 20.71 -27.55
CA GLU A 264 -42.28 20.83 -28.72
C GLU A 264 -41.43 21.04 -29.98
N ASP A 265 -41.71 20.22 -31.00
CA ASP A 265 -41.33 20.47 -32.39
C ASP A 265 -41.97 21.74 -32.88
N GLU A 266 -41.29 22.86 -32.81
CA GLU A 266 -41.57 24.00 -33.71
C GLU A 266 -40.72 23.84 -34.97
N ASP A 267 -41.45 23.41 -35.98
CA ASP A 267 -41.12 23.49 -37.41
C ASP A 267 -40.59 24.89 -37.76
N MET A 268 -39.28 24.99 -38.03
CA MET A 268 -38.72 26.14 -38.77
C MET A 268 -38.09 25.66 -40.04
N GLY A 269 -38.89 25.68 -41.09
CA GLY A 269 -38.43 25.60 -42.46
C GLY A 269 -37.42 26.70 -42.80
N TRP A 270 -36.31 26.26 -43.40
CA TRP A 270 -35.61 26.89 -44.52
C TRP A 270 -34.80 25.82 -45.23
#